data_351d6ae1a64a182a94aa4f7db5be87ff
#
_entry.id   351d6ae1a64a182a94aa4f7db5be87ff
#
_cell.length_a   1.000
_cell.length_b   1.000
_cell.length_c   1.000
_cell.angle_alpha   90.00
_cell.angle_beta   90.00
_cell.angle_gamma   90.00
#
_symmetry.space_group_name_H-M   'P 1'
#
loop_
_entity.id
_entity.type
_entity.pdbx_description
1 polymer ?
#
loop_
_entity_poly.entity_id
_entity_poly.type
_entity_poly.pdbx_seq_one_letter_code
_entity_poly.pdbx_strand_id
1 'polypeptide(L)'
;MAKLVIREGLAEPDTDGNFVPHKPNRPEKSEGGKAFKLVSDFEPSGDQPTAIKELVAGMQADERDQVLLGVTGSGKTFSLAQVIAETQRTTLVVAPNKTLAAQLYSEFKELFPDNAVEYFVSYYDYYQPEAYVPSTDTFIDKDSSI
;
A
#
# COMPACT_ATOMS: atom_id res chain seq x y z
N MET A 1 20.22 17.96 34.13
CA MET A 1 20.61 17.01 33.04
C MET A 1 19.36 16.32 32.52
N ALA A 2 18.92 16.64 31.32
CA ALA A 2 17.77 16.00 30.69
C ALA A 2 18.17 14.57 30.26
N LYS A 3 17.51 13.57 30.82
CA LYS A 3 17.71 12.19 30.43
C LYS A 3 17.00 11.96 29.10
N LEU A 4 17.76 11.67 28.05
CA LEU A 4 17.20 11.31 26.75
C LEU A 4 16.44 9.99 26.90
N VAL A 5 15.12 10.05 26.78
CA VAL A 5 14.30 8.84 26.74
C VAL A 5 14.36 8.31 25.32
N ILE A 6 15.23 7.34 25.08
CA ILE A 6 15.26 6.60 23.80
C ILE A 6 14.01 5.74 23.78
N ARG A 7 13.15 5.93 22.76
CA ARG A 7 11.98 5.08 22.56
C ARG A 7 12.46 3.64 22.32
N GLU A 8 11.81 2.68 22.95
CA GLU A 8 12.01 1.26 22.67
C GLU A 8 11.93 1.02 21.15
N GLY A 9 13.00 0.46 20.58
CA GLY A 9 13.09 0.18 19.14
C GLY A 9 14.15 0.95 18.36
N LEU A 10 14.85 1.91 18.99
CA LEU A 10 16.04 2.50 18.38
C LEU A 10 17.26 1.65 18.77
N ALA A 11 18.05 1.24 17.77
CA ALA A 11 19.26 0.49 18.01
C ALA A 11 20.23 1.31 18.87
N GLU A 12 20.74 0.72 19.94
CA GLU A 12 21.85 1.29 20.69
C GLU A 12 23.11 1.20 19.81
N PRO A 13 23.99 2.23 19.80
CA PRO A 13 25.27 2.12 19.14
C PRO A 13 26.07 0.98 19.82
N ASP A 14 26.77 0.18 19.04
CA ASP A 14 27.69 -0.78 19.59
C ASP A 14 28.81 -0.09 20.39
N THR A 15 29.54 -0.84 21.18
CA THR A 15 30.63 -0.31 22.02
C THR A 15 31.76 0.36 21.24
N ASP A 16 31.79 0.18 19.92
CA ASP A 16 32.81 0.75 19.02
C ASP A 16 32.34 2.02 18.33
N GLY A 17 31.12 2.52 18.64
CA GLY A 17 30.56 3.76 18.11
C GLY A 17 30.05 3.67 16.66
N ASN A 18 29.98 2.48 16.11
CA ASN A 18 29.40 2.28 14.79
C ASN A 18 27.86 2.24 14.90
N PHE A 19 27.21 2.96 13.99
CA PHE A 19 25.74 2.91 13.89
C PHE A 19 25.30 1.58 13.30
N VAL A 20 24.64 0.76 14.10
CA VAL A 20 23.99 -0.46 13.62
C VAL A 20 22.51 -0.14 13.35
N PRO A 21 22.08 -0.16 12.07
CA PRO A 21 20.67 0.09 11.76
C PRO A 21 19.76 -0.93 12.45
N HIS A 22 18.70 -0.43 13.10
CA HIS A 22 17.69 -1.30 13.66
C HIS A 22 17.07 -2.17 12.56
N LYS A 23 17.26 -3.48 12.66
CA LYS A 23 16.64 -4.45 11.78
C LYS A 23 15.50 -5.12 12.54
N PRO A 24 14.24 -4.70 12.29
CA PRO A 24 13.11 -5.32 12.97
C PRO A 24 13.09 -6.82 12.68
N ASN A 25 12.79 -7.61 13.71
CA ASN A 25 12.59 -9.04 13.53
C ASN A 25 11.47 -9.25 12.51
N ARG A 26 11.81 -9.83 11.38
CA ARG A 26 10.80 -10.27 10.43
C ARG A 26 10.08 -11.46 11.07
N PRO A 27 8.75 -11.46 11.11
CA PRO A 27 8.03 -12.66 11.49
C PRO A 27 8.51 -13.81 10.59
N GLU A 28 8.69 -14.99 11.16
CA GLU A 28 9.04 -16.18 10.41
C GLU A 28 8.04 -16.32 9.27
N LYS A 29 8.55 -16.52 8.06
CA LYS A 29 7.70 -16.85 6.92
C LYS A 29 7.03 -18.16 7.27
N SER A 30 5.75 -18.12 7.61
CA SER A 30 4.96 -19.33 7.69
C SER A 30 4.98 -19.96 6.29
N GLU A 31 5.56 -21.13 6.17
CA GLU A 31 5.44 -21.92 4.94
C GLU A 31 3.96 -22.10 4.65
N GLY A 32 3.51 -21.58 3.52
CA GLY A 32 2.13 -21.69 3.10
C GLY A 32 1.26 -20.43 3.24
N GLY A 33 1.74 -19.37 3.86
CA GLY A 33 1.03 -18.09 3.97
C GLY A 33 -0.41 -18.20 4.53
N LYS A 34 -0.94 -17.10 5.03
CA LYS A 34 -2.35 -17.04 5.42
C LYS A 34 -3.20 -16.84 4.17
N ALA A 35 -4.15 -17.74 3.92
CA ALA A 35 -5.08 -17.62 2.79
C ALA A 35 -5.84 -16.28 2.85
N PHE A 36 -6.03 -15.65 1.69
CA PHE A 36 -6.88 -14.46 1.59
C PHE A 36 -8.32 -14.85 1.87
N LYS A 37 -8.89 -14.21 2.87
CA LYS A 37 -10.27 -14.42 3.27
C LYS A 37 -11.05 -13.12 3.10
N LEU A 38 -11.92 -13.10 2.10
CA LEU A 38 -12.84 -12.00 1.89
C LEU A 38 -13.94 -12.02 2.96
N VAL A 39 -14.17 -10.87 3.57
CA VAL A 39 -15.28 -10.64 4.51
C VAL A 39 -16.14 -9.52 3.96
N SER A 40 -17.39 -9.79 3.66
CA SER A 40 -18.35 -8.81 3.16
C SER A 40 -19.77 -9.24 3.48
N ASP A 41 -20.62 -8.28 3.79
CA ASP A 41 -22.07 -8.47 3.91
C ASP A 41 -22.79 -8.45 2.55
N PHE A 42 -22.05 -8.13 1.48
CA PHE A 42 -22.55 -8.05 0.12
C PHE A 42 -22.16 -9.30 -0.68
N GLU A 43 -23.07 -9.71 -1.56
CA GLU A 43 -22.81 -10.74 -2.57
C GLU A 43 -22.72 -10.10 -3.97
N PRO A 44 -21.94 -10.69 -4.89
CA PRO A 44 -21.88 -10.21 -6.25
C PRO A 44 -23.26 -10.22 -6.91
N SER A 45 -23.64 -9.11 -7.54
CA SER A 45 -24.94 -8.93 -8.17
C SER A 45 -24.83 -8.38 -9.58
N GLY A 46 -25.92 -8.47 -10.36
CA GLY A 46 -25.97 -8.02 -11.73
C GLY A 46 -24.95 -8.76 -12.61
N ASP A 47 -24.08 -8.02 -13.30
CA ASP A 47 -23.06 -8.58 -14.20
C ASP A 47 -21.76 -8.97 -13.47
N GLN A 48 -21.63 -8.65 -12.17
CA GLN A 48 -20.42 -8.93 -11.39
C GLN A 48 -20.04 -10.40 -11.35
N PRO A 49 -20.96 -11.39 -11.12
CA PRO A 49 -20.60 -12.81 -11.09
C PRO A 49 -19.98 -13.28 -12.41
N THR A 50 -20.50 -12.81 -13.54
CA THR A 50 -19.97 -13.12 -14.87
C THR A 50 -18.59 -12.53 -15.06
N ALA A 51 -18.41 -11.25 -14.75
CA ALA A 51 -17.12 -10.58 -14.86
C ALA A 51 -16.04 -11.21 -13.96
N ILE A 52 -16.37 -11.56 -12.71
CA ILE A 52 -15.47 -12.26 -11.79
C ILE A 52 -15.02 -13.58 -12.38
N LYS A 53 -15.97 -14.37 -12.87
CA LYS A 53 -15.69 -15.70 -13.47
C LYS A 53 -14.79 -15.60 -14.69
N GLU A 54 -15.04 -14.64 -15.56
CA GLU A 54 -14.22 -14.39 -16.76
C GLU A 54 -12.80 -13.96 -16.38
N LEU A 55 -12.64 -13.03 -15.43
CA LEU A 55 -11.33 -12.59 -14.95
C LEU A 55 -10.53 -13.75 -14.32
N VAL A 56 -11.17 -14.54 -13.49
CA VAL A 56 -10.52 -15.72 -12.86
C VAL A 56 -10.11 -16.74 -13.92
N ALA A 57 -10.98 -17.03 -14.90
CA ALA A 57 -10.67 -17.94 -16.00
C ALA A 57 -9.47 -17.45 -16.84
N GLY A 58 -9.43 -16.15 -17.17
CA GLY A 58 -8.30 -15.55 -17.88
C GLY A 58 -6.99 -15.64 -17.09
N MET A 59 -7.04 -15.39 -15.77
CA MET A 59 -5.86 -15.53 -14.92
C MET A 59 -5.38 -16.99 -14.80
N GLN A 60 -6.29 -17.97 -14.86
CA GLN A 60 -5.95 -19.39 -14.86
C GLN A 60 -5.38 -19.84 -16.21
N ALA A 61 -5.80 -19.20 -17.30
CA ALA A 61 -5.27 -19.40 -18.64
C ALA A 61 -3.97 -18.63 -18.91
N ASP A 62 -3.39 -17.99 -17.90
CA ASP A 62 -2.20 -17.12 -17.99
C ASP A 62 -2.34 -15.96 -19.00
N GLU A 63 -3.56 -15.46 -19.16
CA GLU A 63 -3.77 -14.21 -19.92
C GLU A 63 -3.05 -13.07 -19.22
N ARG A 64 -2.20 -12.38 -19.98
CA ARG A 64 -1.34 -11.33 -19.45
C ARG A 64 -2.10 -10.07 -19.07
N ASP A 65 -3.03 -9.68 -19.91
CA ASP A 65 -3.73 -8.41 -19.81
C ASP A 65 -5.25 -8.64 -19.91
N GLN A 66 -5.99 -8.10 -18.93
CA GLN A 66 -7.44 -8.16 -18.90
C GLN A 66 -7.99 -6.78 -18.53
N VAL A 67 -9.15 -6.41 -19.04
CA VAL A 67 -9.78 -5.12 -18.78
C VAL A 67 -11.18 -5.32 -18.20
N LEU A 68 -11.39 -4.77 -17.01
CA LEU A 68 -12.71 -4.70 -16.38
C LEU A 68 -13.33 -3.33 -16.63
N LEU A 69 -14.35 -3.27 -17.45
CA LEU A 69 -15.11 -2.05 -17.73
C LEU A 69 -16.29 -1.92 -16.79
N GLY A 70 -16.49 -0.72 -16.26
CA GLY A 70 -17.64 -0.42 -15.40
C GLY A 70 -17.65 1.05 -15.03
N VAL A 71 -18.86 1.59 -14.87
CA VAL A 71 -19.06 2.97 -14.38
C VAL A 71 -18.67 3.08 -12.90
N THR A 72 -18.46 4.31 -12.42
CA THR A 72 -18.27 4.59 -10.99
C THR A 72 -19.46 4.05 -10.18
N GLY A 73 -19.17 3.38 -9.04
CA GLY A 73 -20.20 2.77 -8.20
C GLY A 73 -20.70 1.40 -8.68
N SER A 74 -20.14 0.85 -9.76
CA SER A 74 -20.51 -0.51 -10.25
C SER A 74 -19.92 -1.65 -9.42
N GLY A 75 -19.20 -1.35 -8.35
CA GLY A 75 -18.57 -2.36 -7.48
C GLY A 75 -17.33 -3.02 -8.07
N LYS A 76 -16.56 -2.31 -8.92
CA LYS A 76 -15.31 -2.85 -9.49
C LYS A 76 -14.30 -3.29 -8.42
N THR A 77 -14.11 -2.50 -7.36
CA THR A 77 -13.23 -2.87 -6.25
C THR A 77 -13.65 -4.16 -5.58
N PHE A 78 -14.94 -4.33 -5.33
CA PHE A 78 -15.50 -5.54 -4.77
C PHE A 78 -15.31 -6.75 -5.71
N SER A 79 -15.55 -6.58 -7.01
CA SER A 79 -15.31 -7.63 -8.00
C SER A 79 -13.83 -8.05 -8.05
N LEU A 80 -12.89 -7.09 -7.98
CA LEU A 80 -11.46 -7.38 -7.89
C LEU A 80 -11.09 -8.10 -6.59
N ALA A 81 -11.70 -7.73 -5.46
CA ALA A 81 -11.50 -8.42 -4.20
C ALA A 81 -11.95 -9.90 -4.27
N GLN A 82 -13.05 -10.18 -4.94
CA GLN A 82 -13.50 -11.56 -5.21
C GLN A 82 -12.48 -12.32 -6.05
N VAL A 83 -11.97 -11.71 -7.13
CA VAL A 83 -10.93 -12.35 -7.97
C VAL A 83 -9.67 -12.65 -7.16
N ILE A 84 -9.23 -11.72 -6.28
CA ILE A 84 -8.07 -11.93 -5.41
C ILE A 84 -8.32 -13.10 -4.44
N ALA A 85 -9.51 -13.15 -3.84
CA ALA A 85 -9.88 -14.24 -2.92
C ALA A 85 -9.95 -15.60 -3.62
N GLU A 86 -10.45 -15.67 -4.86
CA GLU A 86 -10.51 -16.92 -5.62
C GLU A 86 -9.15 -17.37 -6.13
N THR A 87 -8.32 -16.46 -6.61
CA THR A 87 -7.02 -16.79 -7.20
C THR A 87 -5.90 -16.95 -6.17
N GLN A 88 -6.06 -16.41 -4.97
CA GLN A 88 -5.08 -16.48 -3.88
C GLN A 88 -3.69 -15.93 -4.29
N ARG A 89 -3.65 -14.99 -5.24
CA ARG A 89 -2.38 -14.42 -5.74
C ARG A 89 -2.05 -13.12 -4.99
N THR A 90 -0.78 -12.96 -4.63
CA THR A 90 -0.27 -11.67 -4.14
C THR A 90 -0.51 -10.60 -5.21
N THR A 91 -1.13 -9.50 -4.81
CA THR A 91 -1.64 -8.49 -5.72
C THR A 91 -1.05 -7.12 -5.43
N LEU A 92 -0.62 -6.42 -6.47
CA LEU A 92 -0.24 -5.02 -6.42
C LEU A 92 -1.33 -4.18 -7.08
N VAL A 93 -1.94 -3.27 -6.31
CA VAL A 93 -2.94 -2.32 -6.83
C VAL A 93 -2.29 -0.97 -7.04
N VAL A 94 -2.30 -0.48 -8.28
CA VAL A 94 -1.70 0.79 -8.66
C VAL A 94 -2.80 1.82 -8.91
N ALA A 95 -2.69 2.98 -8.28
CA ALA A 95 -3.63 4.08 -8.42
C ALA A 95 -2.93 5.34 -8.98
N PRO A 96 -3.64 6.20 -9.71
CA PRO A 96 -3.04 7.38 -10.36
C PRO A 96 -2.66 8.50 -9.38
N ASN A 97 -3.20 8.49 -8.16
CA ASN A 97 -2.90 9.51 -7.15
C ASN A 97 -3.03 8.95 -5.72
N LYS A 98 -2.50 9.71 -4.75
CA LYS A 98 -2.47 9.34 -3.33
C LYS A 98 -3.87 9.19 -2.73
N THR A 99 -4.81 10.04 -3.11
CA THR A 99 -6.18 10.04 -2.58
C THR A 99 -6.91 8.75 -2.95
N LEU A 100 -6.83 8.35 -4.21
CA LEU A 100 -7.42 7.11 -4.69
C LEU A 100 -6.70 5.89 -4.10
N ALA A 101 -5.38 5.93 -3.97
CA ALA A 101 -4.62 4.87 -3.31
C ALA A 101 -5.05 4.68 -1.85
N ALA A 102 -5.25 5.78 -1.11
CA ALA A 102 -5.73 5.73 0.27
C ALA A 102 -7.15 5.15 0.37
N GLN A 103 -8.05 5.54 -0.54
CA GLN A 103 -9.40 5.00 -0.60
C GLN A 103 -9.38 3.50 -0.87
N LEU A 104 -8.63 3.05 -1.87
CA LEU A 104 -8.50 1.63 -2.19
C LEU A 104 -7.89 0.84 -1.03
N TYR A 105 -6.88 1.39 -0.36
CA TYR A 105 -6.31 0.78 0.84
C TYR A 105 -7.37 0.55 1.91
N SER A 106 -8.20 1.55 2.22
CA SER A 106 -9.28 1.43 3.20
C SER A 106 -10.30 0.36 2.79
N GLU A 107 -10.75 0.38 1.54
CA GLU A 107 -11.71 -0.59 1.01
C GLU A 107 -11.16 -2.03 1.08
N PHE A 108 -9.93 -2.27 0.63
CA PHE A 108 -9.30 -3.59 0.71
C PHE A 108 -9.03 -4.03 2.15
N LYS A 109 -8.71 -3.10 3.06
CA LYS A 109 -8.52 -3.41 4.47
C LYS A 109 -9.80 -3.87 5.15
N GLU A 110 -10.93 -3.29 4.79
CA GLU A 110 -12.26 -3.72 5.25
C GLU A 110 -12.63 -5.09 4.69
N LEU A 111 -12.34 -5.34 3.41
CA LEU A 111 -12.66 -6.60 2.73
C LEU A 111 -11.74 -7.77 3.16
N PHE A 112 -10.50 -7.48 3.57
CA PHE A 112 -9.52 -8.47 4.02
C PHE A 112 -8.97 -8.12 5.42
N PRO A 113 -9.82 -8.11 6.46
CA PRO A 113 -9.42 -7.66 7.79
C PRO A 113 -8.33 -8.51 8.43
N ASP A 114 -8.25 -9.78 8.07
CA ASP A 114 -7.32 -10.76 8.63
C ASP A 114 -6.03 -10.91 7.82
N ASN A 115 -5.91 -10.23 6.68
CA ASN A 115 -4.76 -10.34 5.80
C ASN A 115 -3.92 -9.06 5.81
N ALA A 116 -2.67 -9.17 5.41
CA ALA A 116 -1.79 -8.03 5.24
C ALA A 116 -2.21 -7.23 4.01
N VAL A 117 -2.75 -6.04 4.25
CA VAL A 117 -3.00 -5.02 3.23
C VAL A 117 -2.12 -3.85 3.58
N GLU A 118 -1.21 -3.50 2.67
CA GLU A 118 -0.21 -2.47 2.89
C GLU A 118 -0.42 -1.29 1.95
N TYR A 119 -0.08 -0.10 2.44
CA TYR A 119 -0.17 1.14 1.70
C TYR A 119 1.22 1.66 1.38
N PHE A 120 1.54 1.73 0.11
CA PHE A 120 2.81 2.27 -0.37
C PHE A 120 2.57 3.53 -1.17
N VAL A 121 3.16 4.64 -0.71
CA VAL A 121 3.07 5.93 -1.35
C VAL A 121 4.43 6.59 -1.37
N SER A 122 4.75 7.28 -2.45
CA SER A 122 5.97 8.09 -2.50
C SER A 122 5.81 9.27 -1.53
N TYR A 123 6.71 9.36 -0.56
CA TYR A 123 6.84 10.52 0.28
C TYR A 123 7.63 11.59 -0.45
N TYR A 124 7.13 12.80 -0.40
CA TYR A 124 7.90 13.95 -0.82
C TYR A 124 8.75 14.41 0.36
N ASP A 125 9.93 13.82 0.53
CA ASP A 125 10.85 14.14 1.63
C ASP A 125 11.76 15.35 1.31
N TYR A 126 11.47 16.05 0.24
CA TYR A 126 12.23 17.22 -0.10
C TYR A 126 11.71 18.42 0.72
N TYR A 127 12.23 18.54 1.94
CA TYR A 127 12.07 19.77 2.72
C TYR A 127 13.20 20.70 2.36
N GLN A 128 12.94 21.65 1.46
CA GLN A 128 13.82 22.80 1.23
C GLN A 128 13.30 23.95 2.08
N PRO A 129 13.97 24.32 3.18
CA PRO A 129 13.62 25.51 3.93
C PRO A 129 13.88 26.74 3.05
N GLU A 130 12.98 27.72 3.13
CA GLU A 130 13.26 29.04 2.58
C GLU A 130 14.54 29.58 3.25
N ALA A 131 15.48 30.00 2.44
CA ALA A 131 16.74 30.55 2.94
C ALA A 131 17.14 31.78 2.17
N TYR A 132 17.59 32.81 2.91
CA TYR A 132 18.21 33.99 2.34
C TYR A 132 19.72 33.95 2.57
N VAL A 133 20.48 34.06 1.49
CA VAL A 133 21.94 34.11 1.55
C VAL A 133 22.42 35.54 1.35
N PRO A 134 22.74 36.28 2.44
CA PRO A 134 23.06 37.70 2.37
C PRO A 134 24.29 38.04 1.51
N SER A 135 25.26 37.11 1.44
CA SER A 135 26.49 37.30 0.68
C SER A 135 26.29 37.36 -0.84
N THR A 136 25.21 36.78 -1.34
CA THR A 136 24.90 36.76 -2.78
C THR A 136 23.58 37.42 -3.10
N ASP A 137 22.92 38.03 -2.10
CA ASP A 137 21.56 38.60 -2.21
C ASP A 137 20.58 37.66 -2.90
N THR A 138 20.65 36.36 -2.54
CA THR A 138 19.86 35.32 -3.13
C THR A 138 18.82 34.83 -2.14
N PHE A 139 17.56 34.88 -2.54
CA PHE A 139 16.45 34.26 -1.83
C PHE A 139 16.11 32.89 -2.47
N ILE A 140 16.08 31.85 -1.67
CA ILE A 140 15.68 30.49 -2.11
C ILE A 140 14.23 30.30 -1.68
N ASP A 141 13.33 30.43 -2.63
CA ASP A 141 11.91 30.18 -2.42
C ASP A 141 11.62 28.70 -2.20
N LYS A 142 10.63 28.44 -1.34
CA LYS A 142 10.07 27.11 -1.22
C LYS A 142 9.23 26.82 -2.46
N ASP A 143 9.68 25.87 -3.25
CA ASP A 143 8.89 25.37 -4.39
C ASP A 143 7.62 24.71 -3.86
N SER A 144 6.48 25.37 -4.03
CA SER A 144 5.17 24.90 -3.62
C SER A 144 4.47 24.12 -4.75
N SER A 145 5.23 23.34 -5.49
CA SER A 145 4.63 22.42 -6.46
C SER A 145 3.90 21.30 -5.72
N ILE A 146 2.59 21.40 -5.73
CA ILE A 146 1.67 20.36 -5.27
C ILE A 146 1.58 19.25 -6.32
#